data_8fe5412b4d2cd82536a7fbd82cd5e2b1
#
_entry.id   8fe5412b4d2cd82536a7fbd82cd5e2b1
#
_cell.length_a   1.000
_cell.length_b   1.000
_cell.length_c   1.000
_cell.angle_alpha   90.00
_cell.angle_beta   90.00
_cell.angle_gamma   90.00
#
_symmetry.space_group_name_H-M   'P 1'
#
loop_
_entity.id
_entity.type
_entity.pdbx_description
1 polymer ?
#
loop_
_entity_poly.entity_id
_entity_poly.type
_entity_poly.pdbx_seq_one_letter_code
_entity_poly.pdbx_strand_id
1 'polypeptide(L)'
;GSEMCIRDSLLTGLLIMADWVASNTDYFPLIPVEEPGSEEVYPERADRAWREWDKQETASPWAAQTTIAEPEEFAKRFGFAPNAVQQAAMEAANTMDTPGILILEAQMGVGKTEAALAAAEILAARFGAGGIFFGLPTQATANGLFPRLLQWAENQPDDLPRSIRLAHGICLLYTSD
;
A
#
# COMPACT_ATOMS: atom_id res chain seq x y z
N GLY A 1 29.67 2.78 -0.92
CA GLY A 1 28.69 3.77 -0.39
C GLY A 1 27.22 3.39 -0.61
N SER A 2 26.84 2.75 -1.72
CA SER A 2 25.41 2.47 -2.01
C SER A 2 24.82 1.29 -1.23
N GLU A 3 25.58 0.25 -1.01
CA GLU A 3 25.10 -0.93 -0.24
C GLU A 3 24.81 -0.59 1.23
N MET A 4 25.60 0.28 1.84
CA MET A 4 25.39 0.72 3.22
C MET A 4 24.08 1.53 3.35
N CYS A 5 23.80 2.43 2.41
CA CYS A 5 22.53 3.19 2.40
C CYS A 5 21.30 2.31 2.26
N ILE A 6 21.35 1.25 1.45
CA ILE A 6 20.22 0.31 1.26
C ILE A 6 20.00 -0.48 2.55
N ARG A 7 21.04 -0.98 3.18
CA ARG A 7 20.95 -1.71 4.46
C ARG A 7 20.38 -0.83 5.57
N ASP A 8 20.84 0.41 5.67
CA ASP A 8 20.36 1.37 6.66
C ASP A 8 18.87 1.71 6.44
N SER A 9 18.44 1.87 5.19
CA SER A 9 17.05 2.11 4.86
C SER A 9 16.15 0.91 5.19
N LEU A 10 16.59 -0.31 4.92
CA LEU A 10 15.86 -1.53 5.27
C LEU A 10 15.75 -1.72 6.78
N LEU A 11 16.84 -1.50 7.52
CA LEU A 11 16.85 -1.59 8.99
C LEU A 11 15.95 -0.51 9.61
N THR A 12 15.99 0.71 9.08
CA THR A 12 15.10 1.80 9.52
C THR A 12 13.64 1.45 9.27
N GLY A 13 13.31 0.92 8.09
CA GLY A 13 11.96 0.46 7.78
C GLY A 13 11.48 -0.64 8.73
N LEU A 14 12.32 -1.62 9.02
CA LEU A 14 12.02 -2.70 9.96
C LEU A 14 11.80 -2.17 11.39
N LEU A 15 12.63 -1.22 11.82
CA LEU A 15 12.49 -0.58 13.13
C LEU A 15 11.18 0.20 13.26
N ILE A 16 10.80 0.96 12.22
CA ILE A 16 9.52 1.69 12.18
C ILE A 16 8.34 0.71 12.26
N MET A 17 8.38 -0.37 11.49
CA MET A 17 7.32 -1.40 11.54
C MET A 17 7.24 -2.05 12.93
N ALA A 18 8.38 -2.39 13.54
CA ALA A 18 8.42 -2.96 14.87
C ALA A 18 7.85 -2.00 15.92
N ASP A 19 8.17 -0.71 15.82
CA ASP A 19 7.62 0.33 16.69
C ASP A 19 6.10 0.46 16.54
N TRP A 20 5.57 0.44 15.32
CA TRP A 20 4.13 0.48 15.07
C TRP A 20 3.40 -0.73 15.65
N VAL A 21 3.94 -1.94 15.48
CA VAL A 21 3.37 -3.16 16.06
C VAL A 21 3.42 -3.11 17.58
N ALA A 22 4.57 -2.71 18.16
CA ALA A 22 4.75 -2.62 19.61
C ALA A 22 3.89 -1.54 20.29
N SER A 23 3.57 -0.47 19.56
CA SER A 23 2.72 0.63 20.03
C SER A 23 1.23 0.37 19.85
N ASN A 24 0.85 -0.69 19.16
CA ASN A 24 -0.55 -1.02 18.92
C ASN A 24 -1.15 -1.72 20.17
N THR A 25 -2.18 -1.11 20.75
CA THR A 25 -2.85 -1.61 21.97
C THR A 25 -3.66 -2.89 21.75
N ASP A 26 -4.01 -3.23 20.51
CA ASP A 26 -4.70 -4.49 20.19
C ASP A 26 -3.73 -5.67 20.31
N TYR A 27 -2.47 -5.48 19.94
CA TYR A 27 -1.41 -6.49 20.09
C TYR A 27 -0.77 -6.43 21.48
N PHE A 28 -0.49 -5.22 21.97
CA PHE A 28 0.16 -4.96 23.25
C PHE A 28 -0.73 -4.09 24.15
N PRO A 29 -1.77 -4.65 24.80
CA PRO A 29 -2.61 -3.90 25.73
C PRO A 29 -1.78 -3.22 26.81
N LEU A 30 -2.18 -2.01 27.20
CA LEU A 30 -1.50 -1.24 28.23
C LEU A 30 -1.51 -2.02 29.58
N ILE A 31 -0.40 -1.95 30.29
CA ILE A 31 -0.28 -2.49 31.65
C ILE A 31 -0.61 -1.37 32.62
N PRO A 32 -1.49 -1.59 33.63
CA PRO A 32 -1.72 -0.62 34.70
C PRO A 32 -0.40 -0.27 35.41
N VAL A 33 -0.25 1.00 35.80
CA VAL A 33 0.98 1.48 36.47
C VAL A 33 1.20 0.80 37.83
N GLU A 34 0.12 0.38 38.48
CA GLU A 34 0.13 -0.32 39.77
C GLU A 34 0.62 -1.78 39.65
N GLU A 35 0.61 -2.34 38.43
CA GLU A 35 1.08 -3.70 38.16
C GLU A 35 2.27 -3.65 37.21
N PRO A 36 3.48 -3.27 37.69
CA PRO A 36 4.66 -3.35 36.85
C PRO A 36 4.88 -4.82 36.46
N GLY A 37 4.86 -5.10 35.15
CA GLY A 37 5.10 -6.43 34.62
C GLY A 37 6.43 -6.99 35.12
N SER A 38 6.40 -8.21 35.67
CA SER A 38 7.62 -8.95 35.94
C SER A 38 8.32 -9.30 34.61
N GLU A 39 9.62 -9.49 34.61
CA GLU A 39 10.37 -9.92 33.41
C GLU A 39 9.81 -11.22 32.80
N GLU A 40 9.13 -12.04 33.58
CA GLU A 40 8.49 -13.29 33.15
C GLU A 40 7.24 -13.07 32.27
N VAL A 41 6.62 -11.89 32.33
CA VAL A 41 5.41 -11.56 31.54
C VAL A 41 5.74 -11.13 30.10
N TYR A 42 6.95 -10.65 29.84
CA TYR A 42 7.33 -10.14 28.52
C TYR A 42 7.32 -11.19 27.40
N PRO A 43 7.85 -12.40 27.58
CA PRO A 43 7.80 -13.43 26.55
C PRO A 43 6.36 -13.81 26.19
N GLU A 44 5.48 -14.00 27.17
CA GLU A 44 4.08 -14.36 26.95
C GLU A 44 3.30 -13.25 26.23
N ARG A 45 3.62 -11.98 26.51
CA ARG A 45 3.03 -10.82 25.82
C ARG A 45 3.46 -10.78 24.37
N ALA A 46 4.74 -11.00 24.07
CA ALA A 46 5.27 -11.03 22.70
C ALA A 46 4.64 -12.18 21.91
N ASP A 47 4.54 -13.37 22.49
CA ASP A 47 3.90 -14.52 21.85
C ASP A 47 2.41 -14.31 21.59
N ARG A 48 1.72 -13.64 22.49
CA ARG A 48 0.31 -13.27 22.29
C ARG A 48 0.18 -12.24 21.16
N ALA A 49 0.97 -11.18 21.19
CA ALA A 49 0.95 -10.14 20.19
C ALA A 49 1.25 -10.70 18.80
N TRP A 50 2.23 -11.61 18.70
CA TRP A 50 2.55 -12.32 17.46
C TRP A 50 1.35 -13.13 16.96
N ARG A 51 0.69 -13.89 17.81
CA ARG A 51 -0.50 -14.66 17.42
C ARG A 51 -1.67 -13.79 16.99
N GLU A 52 -1.90 -12.64 17.63
CA GLU A 52 -2.97 -11.72 17.23
C GLU A 52 -2.63 -11.03 15.90
N TRP A 53 -1.37 -10.69 15.67
CA TRP A 53 -0.90 -10.16 14.40
C TRP A 53 -1.02 -11.18 13.27
N ASP A 54 -0.55 -12.40 13.50
CA ASP A 54 -0.60 -13.51 12.54
C ASP A 54 -2.04 -13.87 12.13
N LYS A 55 -3.01 -13.74 13.03
CA LYS A 55 -4.43 -13.92 12.70
C LYS A 55 -4.95 -12.86 11.70
N GLN A 56 -4.41 -11.65 11.71
CA GLN A 56 -4.81 -10.60 10.77
C GLN A 56 -4.14 -10.73 9.41
N GLU A 57 -2.98 -11.39 9.34
CA GLU A 57 -2.28 -11.65 8.08
C GLU A 57 -2.92 -12.76 7.22
N THR A 58 -3.97 -13.42 7.68
CA THR A 58 -4.71 -14.41 6.87
C THR A 58 -5.48 -13.79 5.70
N ALA A 59 -5.51 -12.46 5.55
CA ALA A 59 -5.95 -11.85 4.30
C ALA A 59 -4.91 -12.14 3.21
N SER A 60 -5.30 -12.92 2.20
CA SER A 60 -4.46 -13.14 1.03
C SER A 60 -3.94 -11.81 0.49
N PRO A 61 -2.66 -11.72 0.10
CA PRO A 61 -2.14 -10.51 -0.51
C PRO A 61 -3.00 -10.13 -1.72
N TRP A 62 -3.15 -8.82 -1.95
CA TRP A 62 -3.84 -8.36 -3.14
C TRP A 62 -3.20 -8.94 -4.40
N ALA A 63 -4.00 -9.58 -5.25
CA ALA A 63 -3.55 -10.16 -6.50
C ALA A 63 -4.01 -9.27 -7.67
N ALA A 64 -3.16 -8.37 -8.10
CA ALA A 64 -3.42 -7.50 -9.24
C ALA A 64 -3.57 -8.30 -10.54
N GLN A 65 -4.30 -7.72 -11.50
CA GLN A 65 -4.53 -8.31 -12.82
C GLN A 65 -3.99 -7.40 -13.93
N THR A 66 -3.39 -7.98 -14.96
CA THR A 66 -2.88 -7.23 -16.12
C THR A 66 -4.00 -6.74 -17.05
N THR A 67 -5.21 -7.22 -16.88
CA THR A 67 -6.37 -6.86 -17.72
C THR A 67 -6.68 -5.37 -17.73
N ILE A 68 -6.24 -4.61 -16.71
CA ILE A 68 -6.36 -3.15 -16.68
C ILE A 68 -5.74 -2.47 -17.92
N ALA A 69 -4.84 -3.13 -18.65
CA ALA A 69 -4.26 -2.63 -19.89
C ALA A 69 -5.29 -2.53 -21.02
N GLU A 70 -6.38 -3.28 -20.95
CA GLU A 70 -7.47 -3.20 -21.92
C GLU A 70 -8.31 -1.93 -21.68
N PRO A 71 -8.65 -1.14 -22.74
CA PRO A 71 -9.39 0.11 -22.58
C PRO A 71 -10.74 -0.03 -21.86
N GLU A 72 -11.42 -1.14 -22.03
CA GLU A 72 -12.70 -1.45 -21.40
C GLU A 72 -12.54 -1.68 -19.89
N GLU A 73 -11.48 -2.36 -19.48
CA GLU A 73 -11.18 -2.60 -18.06
C GLU A 73 -10.69 -1.32 -17.38
N PHE A 74 -9.91 -0.50 -18.07
CA PHE A 74 -9.55 0.84 -17.60
C PHE A 74 -10.83 1.69 -17.40
N ALA A 75 -11.75 1.68 -18.35
CA ALA A 75 -12.98 2.43 -18.25
C ALA A 75 -13.88 1.96 -17.09
N LYS A 76 -13.95 0.67 -16.80
CA LYS A 76 -14.64 0.13 -15.62
C LYS A 76 -13.98 0.62 -14.33
N ARG A 77 -12.63 0.67 -14.28
CA ARG A 77 -11.87 1.07 -13.10
C ARG A 77 -11.98 2.56 -12.78
N PHE A 78 -11.97 3.41 -13.81
CA PHE A 78 -11.90 4.87 -13.65
C PHE A 78 -13.13 5.64 -14.12
N GLY A 79 -14.09 4.99 -14.77
CA GLY A 79 -15.34 5.61 -15.26
C GLY A 79 -15.21 6.35 -16.60
N PHE A 80 -14.05 6.29 -17.28
CA PHE A 80 -13.81 6.92 -18.59
C PHE A 80 -12.73 6.16 -19.38
N ALA A 81 -12.74 6.34 -20.71
CA ALA A 81 -11.74 5.71 -21.57
C ALA A 81 -10.35 6.33 -21.40
N PRO A 82 -9.27 5.53 -21.47
CA PRO A 82 -7.91 6.04 -21.30
C PRO A 82 -7.51 6.99 -22.45
N ASN A 83 -6.88 8.10 -22.09
CA ASN A 83 -6.25 9.01 -23.06
C ASN A 83 -4.86 8.53 -23.49
N ALA A 84 -4.23 9.23 -24.44
CA ALA A 84 -2.93 8.84 -24.99
C ALA A 84 -1.81 8.73 -23.94
N VAL A 85 -1.81 9.60 -22.90
CA VAL A 85 -0.82 9.56 -21.81
C VAL A 85 -1.02 8.33 -20.94
N GLN A 86 -2.25 8.00 -20.63
CA GLN A 86 -2.61 6.83 -19.82
C GLN A 86 -2.30 5.54 -20.58
N GLN A 87 -2.62 5.48 -21.88
CA GLN A 87 -2.28 4.35 -22.75
C GLN A 87 -0.76 4.14 -22.82
N ALA A 88 0.02 5.21 -23.03
CA ALA A 88 1.47 5.12 -23.07
C ALA A 88 2.07 4.63 -21.75
N ALA A 89 1.53 5.05 -20.60
CA ALA A 89 1.98 4.59 -19.29
C ALA A 89 1.67 3.09 -19.08
N MET A 90 0.48 2.63 -19.48
CA MET A 90 0.09 1.22 -19.41
C MET A 90 0.93 0.35 -20.35
N GLU A 91 1.18 0.81 -21.58
CA GLU A 91 2.04 0.11 -22.55
C GLU A 91 3.47 0.00 -22.02
N ALA A 92 4.04 1.10 -21.49
CA ALA A 92 5.37 1.08 -20.87
C ALA A 92 5.44 0.07 -19.71
N ALA A 93 4.46 0.07 -18.81
CA ALA A 93 4.40 -0.89 -17.72
C ALA A 93 4.26 -2.33 -18.22
N ASN A 94 3.46 -2.54 -19.28
CA ASN A 94 3.20 -3.88 -19.82
C ASN A 94 4.39 -4.45 -20.62
N THR A 95 5.31 -3.62 -21.07
CA THR A 95 6.51 -4.05 -21.83
C THR A 95 7.77 -4.19 -20.97
N MET A 96 7.73 -3.80 -19.68
CA MET A 96 8.88 -3.99 -18.78
C MET A 96 9.15 -5.48 -18.53
N ASP A 97 10.36 -5.94 -18.79
CA ASP A 97 10.79 -7.32 -18.59
C ASP A 97 11.27 -7.60 -17.15
N THR A 98 11.69 -6.58 -16.43
CA THR A 98 12.19 -6.64 -15.06
C THR A 98 11.62 -5.51 -14.21
N PRO A 99 11.54 -5.69 -12.88
CA PRO A 99 11.21 -4.59 -11.98
C PRO A 99 12.16 -3.40 -12.20
N GLY A 100 11.60 -2.18 -12.21
CA GLY A 100 12.38 -0.99 -12.53
C GLY A 100 11.65 0.29 -12.12
N ILE A 101 12.12 1.42 -12.64
CA ILE A 101 11.54 2.75 -12.40
C ILE A 101 10.85 3.22 -13.68
N LEU A 102 9.57 3.58 -13.55
CA LEU A 102 8.80 4.23 -14.61
C LEU A 102 8.61 5.70 -14.24
N ILE A 103 9.06 6.61 -15.10
CA ILE A 103 8.91 8.06 -14.91
C ILE A 103 7.85 8.56 -15.87
N LEU A 104 6.76 9.15 -15.32
CA LEU A 104 5.68 9.75 -16.07
C LEU A 104 5.73 11.26 -15.96
N GLU A 105 6.19 11.93 -16.99
CA GLU A 105 6.20 13.38 -17.13
C GLU A 105 5.12 13.84 -18.10
N ALA A 106 4.16 14.63 -17.60
CA ALA A 106 3.06 15.15 -18.41
C ALA A 106 2.48 16.42 -17.76
N GLN A 107 1.71 17.19 -18.52
CA GLN A 107 1.06 18.41 -18.07
C GLN A 107 0.12 18.15 -16.87
N MET A 108 -0.20 19.21 -16.13
CA MET A 108 -1.21 19.14 -15.07
C MET A 108 -2.60 18.86 -15.67
N GLY A 109 -3.42 18.08 -14.96
CA GLY A 109 -4.79 17.81 -15.38
C GLY A 109 -4.98 16.68 -16.39
N VAL A 110 -3.92 16.10 -16.95
CA VAL A 110 -4.03 15.01 -17.96
C VAL A 110 -4.34 13.62 -17.37
N GLY A 111 -4.61 13.51 -16.08
CA GLY A 111 -4.94 12.23 -15.45
C GLY A 111 -3.72 11.35 -15.13
N LYS A 112 -2.60 11.98 -14.68
CA LYS A 112 -1.39 11.25 -14.25
C LYS A 112 -1.65 10.26 -13.12
N THR A 113 -2.59 10.55 -12.23
CA THR A 113 -2.92 9.67 -11.11
C THR A 113 -3.48 8.34 -11.59
N GLU A 114 -4.43 8.38 -12.50
CA GLU A 114 -5.03 7.18 -13.09
C GLU A 114 -4.00 6.42 -13.92
N ALA A 115 -3.16 7.13 -14.66
CA ALA A 115 -2.05 6.52 -15.39
C ALA A 115 -1.09 5.78 -14.45
N ALA A 116 -0.72 6.40 -13.32
CA ALA A 116 0.16 5.81 -12.32
C ALA A 116 -0.48 4.59 -11.63
N LEU A 117 -1.77 4.66 -11.29
CA LEU A 117 -2.49 3.54 -10.66
C LEU A 117 -2.62 2.36 -11.64
N ALA A 118 -2.99 2.61 -12.90
CA ALA A 118 -3.08 1.57 -13.91
C ALA A 118 -1.72 0.92 -14.18
N ALA A 119 -0.67 1.71 -14.34
CA ALA A 119 0.70 1.19 -14.50
C ALA A 119 1.16 0.39 -13.29
N ALA A 120 0.87 0.86 -12.07
CA ALA A 120 1.21 0.15 -10.84
C ALA A 120 0.45 -1.18 -10.71
N GLU A 121 -0.83 -1.24 -11.10
CA GLU A 121 -1.62 -2.48 -11.13
C GLU A 121 -1.01 -3.49 -12.12
N ILE A 122 -0.63 -3.06 -13.33
CA ILE A 122 0.04 -3.90 -14.32
C ILE A 122 1.38 -4.42 -13.78
N LEU A 123 2.21 -3.54 -13.21
CA LEU A 123 3.52 -3.93 -12.66
C LEU A 123 3.37 -4.88 -11.47
N ALA A 124 2.38 -4.63 -10.59
CA ALA A 124 2.09 -5.53 -9.47
C ALA A 124 1.70 -6.94 -9.96
N ALA A 125 0.85 -7.03 -10.97
CA ALA A 125 0.46 -8.32 -11.55
C ALA A 125 1.64 -9.03 -12.23
N ARG A 126 2.48 -8.29 -12.97
CA ARG A 126 3.63 -8.87 -13.70
C ARG A 126 4.73 -9.35 -12.78
N PHE A 127 4.96 -8.66 -11.68
CA PHE A 127 6.08 -8.94 -10.78
C PHE A 127 5.65 -9.54 -9.43
N GLY A 128 4.36 -9.87 -9.27
CA GLY A 128 3.84 -10.55 -8.09
C GLY A 128 3.87 -9.66 -6.83
N ALA A 129 3.66 -8.34 -6.96
CA ALA A 129 3.57 -7.47 -5.82
C ALA A 129 2.20 -7.58 -5.14
N GLY A 130 2.20 -7.74 -3.82
CA GLY A 130 0.99 -7.91 -3.00
C GLY A 130 0.33 -6.59 -2.58
N GLY A 131 0.78 -5.43 -3.09
CA GLY A 131 0.19 -4.14 -2.76
C GLY A 131 0.88 -2.97 -3.45
N ILE A 132 0.30 -1.77 -3.29
CA ILE A 132 0.82 -0.50 -3.81
C ILE A 132 1.02 0.47 -2.66
N PHE A 133 2.18 1.13 -2.63
CA PHE A 133 2.43 2.27 -1.76
C PHE A 133 2.39 3.56 -2.58
N PHE A 134 1.52 4.50 -2.20
CA PHE A 134 1.37 5.79 -2.87
C PHE A 134 1.91 6.92 -2.00
N GLY A 135 3.15 7.34 -2.25
CA GLY A 135 3.82 8.41 -1.52
C GLY A 135 3.45 9.80 -2.04
N LEU A 136 3.03 10.70 -1.16
CA LEU A 136 2.68 12.08 -1.49
C LEU A 136 3.42 13.08 -0.58
N PRO A 137 3.82 14.25 -1.10
CA PRO A 137 4.69 15.17 -0.36
C PRO A 137 4.00 15.88 0.80
N THR A 138 2.66 15.98 0.82
CA THR A 138 1.91 16.69 1.88
C THR A 138 0.65 15.94 2.29
N GLN A 139 0.22 16.15 3.53
CA GLN A 139 -1.04 15.61 4.05
C GLN A 139 -2.26 16.10 3.25
N ALA A 140 -2.24 17.36 2.84
CA ALA A 140 -3.33 17.94 2.05
C ALA A 140 -3.51 17.22 0.71
N THR A 141 -2.41 16.90 0.03
CA THR A 141 -2.45 16.12 -1.22
C THR A 141 -2.85 14.67 -0.96
N ALA A 142 -2.40 14.06 0.14
CA ALA A 142 -2.80 12.72 0.52
C ALA A 142 -4.31 12.63 0.81
N ASN A 143 -4.84 13.55 1.62
CA ASN A 143 -6.27 13.61 1.91
C ASN A 143 -7.12 13.88 0.65
N GLY A 144 -6.66 14.75 -0.24
CA GLY A 144 -7.35 15.04 -1.50
C GLY A 144 -7.34 13.89 -2.51
N LEU A 145 -6.32 13.04 -2.46
CA LEU A 145 -6.21 11.87 -3.35
C LEU A 145 -6.93 10.64 -2.79
N PHE A 146 -7.04 10.50 -1.48
CA PHE A 146 -7.54 9.31 -0.80
C PHE A 146 -8.93 8.85 -1.29
N PRO A 147 -9.94 9.74 -1.50
CA PRO A 147 -11.23 9.32 -2.06
C PRO A 147 -11.13 8.68 -3.45
N ARG A 148 -10.18 9.13 -4.28
CA ARG A 148 -9.94 8.56 -5.62
C ARG A 148 -9.29 7.17 -5.53
N LEU A 149 -8.44 6.96 -4.55
CA LEU A 149 -7.84 5.64 -4.26
C LEU A 149 -8.91 4.66 -3.75
N LEU A 150 -9.81 5.13 -2.88
CA LEU A 150 -10.96 4.33 -2.43
C LEU A 150 -11.83 3.91 -3.61
N GLN A 151 -12.22 4.86 -4.46
CA GLN A 151 -13.03 4.56 -5.64
C GLN A 151 -12.33 3.58 -6.60
N TRP A 152 -11.03 3.76 -6.83
CA TRP A 152 -10.25 2.83 -7.64
C TRP A 152 -10.26 1.42 -7.03
N ALA A 153 -10.13 1.30 -5.72
CA ALA A 153 -10.17 0.01 -5.05
C ALA A 153 -11.57 -0.61 -5.04
N GLU A 154 -12.62 0.17 -4.85
CA GLU A 154 -14.02 -0.30 -4.94
C GLU A 154 -14.34 -0.87 -6.33
N ASN A 155 -13.74 -0.32 -7.37
CA ASN A 155 -13.90 -0.79 -8.74
C ASN A 155 -12.97 -1.97 -9.11
N GLN A 156 -12.21 -2.53 -8.16
CA GLN A 156 -11.50 -3.80 -8.35
C GLN A 156 -12.49 -4.97 -8.45
N PRO A 157 -12.13 -6.10 -9.08
CA PRO A 157 -12.97 -7.30 -9.07
C PRO A 157 -13.36 -7.71 -7.64
N ASP A 158 -14.63 -8.12 -7.45
CA ASP A 158 -15.24 -8.36 -6.12
C ASP A 158 -14.60 -9.51 -5.32
N ASP A 159 -13.89 -10.39 -5.97
CA ASP A 159 -13.22 -11.56 -5.39
C ASP A 159 -11.81 -11.25 -4.83
N LEU A 160 -11.33 -10.00 -4.98
CA LEU A 160 -10.01 -9.62 -4.51
C LEU A 160 -10.06 -9.00 -3.10
N PRO A 161 -9.26 -9.51 -2.15
CA PRO A 161 -9.15 -8.90 -0.83
C PRO A 161 -8.57 -7.49 -0.96
N ARG A 162 -9.15 -6.53 -0.22
CA ARG A 162 -8.80 -5.12 -0.27
C ARG A 162 -8.53 -4.60 1.13
N SER A 163 -7.40 -3.92 1.28
CA SER A 163 -7.12 -3.15 2.48
C SER A 163 -6.46 -1.84 2.06
N ILE A 164 -7.09 -0.72 2.34
CA ILE A 164 -6.56 0.60 2.03
C ILE A 164 -6.34 1.35 3.33
N ARG A 165 -5.13 1.86 3.50
CA ARG A 165 -4.77 2.63 4.70
C ARG A 165 -4.17 3.97 4.30
N LEU A 166 -4.66 5.04 4.93
CA LEU A 166 -4.08 6.36 4.87
C LEU A 166 -3.13 6.54 6.05
N ALA A 167 -1.85 6.77 5.78
CA ALA A 167 -0.85 7.01 6.82
C ALA A 167 -0.20 8.39 6.61
N HIS A 168 -0.29 9.26 7.62
CA HIS A 168 0.43 10.53 7.69
C HIS A 168 0.63 10.95 9.15
N GLY A 169 1.38 12.06 9.40
CA GLY A 169 1.79 12.48 10.73
C GLY A 169 0.67 12.93 11.71
N ILE A 170 -0.60 12.98 11.27
CA ILE A 170 -1.79 13.01 12.14
C ILE A 170 -2.37 11.60 12.06
N CYS A 171 -2.31 10.85 13.16
CA CYS A 171 -2.76 9.48 13.23
C CYS A 171 -4.28 9.38 13.01
N LEU A 172 -4.71 9.27 11.76
CA LEU A 172 -6.05 8.89 11.38
C LEU A 172 -5.93 7.59 10.60
N LEU A 173 -6.06 6.49 11.29
CA LEU A 173 -6.20 5.17 10.69
C LEU A 173 -7.66 5.02 10.27
N TYR A 174 -7.95 5.17 9.00
CA TYR A 174 -9.23 4.73 8.44
C TYR A 174 -9.07 3.28 8.00
N THR A 175 -9.76 2.39 8.68
CA THR A 175 -10.02 1.03 8.23
C THR A 175 -11.43 1.01 7.67
N SER A 176 -11.60 0.71 6.40
CA SER A 176 -12.89 0.24 5.87
C SER A 176 -12.91 -1.27 6.04
N ASP A 177 -13.86 -1.76 6.82
CA ASP A 177 -14.22 -3.19 6.89
C ASP A 177 -14.78 -3.68 5.55
#